data_b59ca3f6e26ce58f3571b1ce270f7ffd
#
_entry.id   b59ca3f6e26ce58f3571b1ce270f7ffd
#
_cell.length_a   1.000
_cell.length_b   1.000
_cell.length_c   1.000
_cell.angle_alpha   90.00
_cell.angle_beta   90.00
_cell.angle_gamma   90.00
#
_symmetry.space_group_name_H-M   'P 1'
#
loop_
_entity.id
_entity.type
_entity.pdbx_description
1 polymer ?
#
loop_
_entity_poly.entity_id
_entity_poly.type
_entity_poly.pdbx_seq_one_letter_code
_entity_poly.pdbx_strand_id
1 'polypeptide(L)'
;MSKSINVPKLRFKEFSGVWEDKLIGQILTVGSGKDYKHLSNGDIPVYGTGGYMLSVNDYLYDGESVGIGRKGTIDKPIFLTGKFWTVDTLFYTHSFKNSVPKFIYSIFQRINWKLYNEASGVPSLSKSTIEKIKIFIPSKHEQEKIASFLISIDTKIEQLTKKEEL
;
A
#
# COMPACT_ATOMS: atom_id res chain seq x y z
N MET A 1 -16.65 27.90 6.11
CA MET A 1 -15.52 26.98 5.91
C MET A 1 -15.63 26.38 4.52
N SER A 2 -14.71 26.75 3.64
CA SER A 2 -14.64 26.19 2.28
C SER A 2 -14.36 24.69 2.39
N LYS A 3 -15.32 23.84 1.98
CA LYS A 3 -15.05 22.42 1.71
C LYS A 3 -14.00 22.39 0.62
N SER A 4 -12.79 21.90 0.90
CA SER A 4 -11.81 21.67 -0.13
C SER A 4 -12.40 20.64 -1.11
N ILE A 5 -12.80 21.13 -2.26
CA ILE A 5 -13.34 20.29 -3.34
C ILE A 5 -12.13 19.56 -3.93
N ASN A 6 -12.01 18.28 -3.63
CA ASN A 6 -10.89 17.49 -4.12
C ASN A 6 -11.25 16.88 -5.48
N VAL A 7 -11.00 17.66 -6.51
CA VAL A 7 -11.08 17.22 -7.91
C VAL A 7 -9.65 17.19 -8.44
N PRO A 8 -9.16 16.05 -8.94
CA PRO A 8 -7.81 15.98 -9.49
C PRO A 8 -7.69 16.90 -10.74
N LYS A 9 -6.55 17.57 -10.90
CA LYS A 9 -6.29 18.43 -12.06
C LYS A 9 -6.27 17.64 -13.38
N LEU A 10 -5.79 16.40 -13.33
CA LEU A 10 -5.78 15.46 -14.46
C LEU A 10 -6.73 14.32 -14.16
N ARG A 11 -7.69 14.08 -15.05
CA ARG A 11 -8.75 13.08 -14.88
C ARG A 11 -9.20 12.53 -16.21
N PHE A 12 -9.62 11.27 -16.23
CA PHE A 12 -10.28 10.70 -17.41
C PHE A 12 -11.63 11.39 -17.63
N LYS A 13 -11.94 11.71 -18.90
CA LYS A 13 -13.10 12.54 -19.27
C LYS A 13 -14.46 11.94 -18.92
N GLU A 14 -14.52 10.61 -18.81
CA GLU A 14 -15.73 9.87 -18.46
C GLU A 14 -16.13 10.00 -16.98
N PHE A 15 -15.25 10.51 -16.12
CA PHE A 15 -15.53 10.67 -14.70
C PHE A 15 -15.76 12.12 -14.32
N SER A 16 -16.72 12.34 -13.42
CA SER A 16 -17.08 13.65 -12.89
C SER A 16 -17.38 13.57 -11.39
N GLY A 17 -17.68 14.71 -10.78
CA GLY A 17 -17.94 14.80 -9.35
C GLY A 17 -16.68 14.92 -8.49
N VAL A 18 -16.84 14.99 -7.19
CA VAL A 18 -15.77 15.14 -6.20
C VAL A 18 -15.31 13.79 -5.68
N TRP A 19 -14.05 13.66 -5.38
CA TRP A 19 -13.55 12.52 -4.62
C TRP A 19 -14.00 12.63 -3.17
N GLU A 20 -14.42 11.53 -2.58
CA GLU A 20 -14.85 11.48 -1.19
C GLU A 20 -13.66 11.43 -0.25
N ASP A 21 -13.75 12.16 0.87
CA ASP A 21 -12.80 11.99 1.95
C ASP A 21 -13.16 10.76 2.80
N LYS A 22 -12.18 9.92 3.05
CA LYS A 22 -12.29 8.71 3.88
C LYS A 22 -11.08 8.61 4.80
N LEU A 23 -11.29 8.08 5.98
CA LEU A 23 -10.19 7.59 6.80
C LEU A 23 -9.74 6.23 6.27
N ILE A 24 -8.43 5.96 6.30
CA ILE A 24 -7.89 4.68 5.83
C ILE A 24 -8.60 3.50 6.53
N GLY A 25 -8.82 3.57 7.84
CA GLY A 25 -9.52 2.52 8.59
C GLY A 25 -11.00 2.29 8.21
N GLN A 26 -11.61 3.21 7.44
CA GLN A 26 -12.96 3.02 6.91
C GLN A 26 -12.99 2.14 5.66
N ILE A 27 -11.88 2.07 4.93
CA ILE A 27 -11.80 1.42 3.62
C ILE A 27 -10.93 0.15 3.59
N LEU A 28 -10.14 -0.09 4.61
CA LEU A 28 -9.31 -1.28 4.75
C LEU A 28 -8.97 -1.56 6.21
N THR A 29 -8.39 -2.72 6.48
CA THR A 29 -7.87 -3.10 7.80
C THR A 29 -6.35 -3.19 7.74
N VAL A 30 -5.68 -2.69 8.76
CA VAL A 30 -4.22 -2.82 8.93
C VAL A 30 -3.91 -4.06 9.76
N GLY A 31 -3.29 -5.06 9.14
CA GLY A 31 -2.82 -6.28 9.77
C GLY A 31 -1.41 -6.14 10.34
N SER A 32 -1.11 -6.83 11.44
CA SER A 32 0.23 -6.90 12.01
C SER A 32 1.04 -8.03 11.40
N GLY A 33 2.27 -7.75 11.02
CA GLY A 33 3.26 -8.79 10.80
C GLY A 33 3.62 -9.54 12.08
N LYS A 34 4.27 -10.67 11.95
CA LYS A 34 4.65 -11.57 13.05
C LYS A 34 6.05 -12.12 12.86
N ASP A 35 6.67 -12.53 13.95
CA ASP A 35 7.93 -13.28 13.87
C ASP A 35 7.74 -14.58 13.07
N TYR A 36 8.73 -14.90 12.25
CA TYR A 36 8.70 -16.07 11.34
C TYR A 36 9.66 -17.20 11.79
N LYS A 37 10.47 -16.99 12.83
CA LYS A 37 11.56 -17.91 13.22
C LYS A 37 11.09 -19.31 13.62
N HIS A 38 9.80 -19.44 13.98
CA HIS A 38 9.18 -20.72 14.30
C HIS A 38 8.73 -21.51 13.06
N LEU A 39 8.80 -20.92 11.89
CA LEU A 39 8.38 -21.53 10.63
C LEU A 39 9.56 -22.28 9.97
N SER A 40 9.22 -23.30 9.18
CA SER A 40 10.16 -24.05 8.37
C SER A 40 10.36 -23.39 7.00
N ASN A 41 11.44 -23.76 6.29
CA ASN A 41 11.64 -23.37 4.90
C ASN A 41 10.47 -23.80 4.01
N GLY A 42 10.15 -22.98 3.01
CA GLY A 42 9.07 -23.22 2.06
C GLY A 42 9.12 -22.25 0.90
N ASP A 43 8.00 -22.09 0.20
CA ASP A 43 7.89 -21.29 -1.02
C ASP A 43 7.19 -19.94 -0.80
N ILE A 44 6.74 -19.64 0.42
CA ILE A 44 5.98 -18.44 0.71
C ILE A 44 6.93 -17.32 1.12
N PRO A 45 6.95 -16.19 0.39
CA PRO A 45 7.87 -15.11 0.65
C PRO A 45 7.58 -14.40 1.97
N VAL A 46 8.64 -14.08 2.70
CA VAL A 46 8.63 -13.23 3.90
C VAL A 46 9.16 -11.86 3.53
N TYR A 47 8.41 -10.83 3.89
CA TYR A 47 8.77 -9.43 3.64
C TYR A 47 9.02 -8.67 4.93
N GLY A 48 10.06 -7.85 4.90
CA GLY A 48 10.34 -6.79 5.86
C GLY A 48 10.27 -5.42 5.19
N THR A 49 10.61 -4.37 5.91
CA THR A 49 10.59 -2.98 5.40
C THR A 49 11.56 -2.74 4.24
N GLY A 50 12.56 -3.59 4.07
CA GLY A 50 13.50 -3.58 2.94
C GLY A 50 13.09 -4.45 1.75
N GLY A 51 11.92 -5.09 1.80
CA GLY A 51 11.44 -6.01 0.76
C GLY A 51 11.57 -7.48 1.15
N TYR A 52 11.75 -8.35 0.14
CA TYR A 52 11.91 -9.81 0.31
C TYR A 52 13.12 -10.16 1.20
N MET A 53 12.93 -11.11 2.10
CA MET A 53 13.97 -11.59 3.01
C MET A 53 14.34 -13.07 2.77
N LEU A 54 13.36 -13.95 2.80
CA LEU A 54 13.49 -15.40 2.67
C LEU A 54 12.11 -16.02 2.39
N SER A 55 12.00 -17.36 2.32
CA SER A 55 10.73 -18.05 2.14
C SER A 55 10.47 -19.09 3.23
N VAL A 56 9.18 -19.23 3.61
CA VAL A 56 8.70 -20.11 4.69
C VAL A 56 7.54 -20.98 4.21
N ASN A 57 7.07 -21.88 5.07
CA ASN A 57 6.03 -22.86 4.77
C ASN A 57 4.60 -22.43 5.19
N ASP A 58 4.42 -21.19 5.67
CA ASP A 58 3.11 -20.68 6.09
C ASP A 58 2.93 -19.22 5.66
N TYR A 59 1.70 -18.69 5.70
CA TYR A 59 1.37 -17.34 5.28
C TYR A 59 0.45 -16.63 6.27
N LEU A 60 0.56 -15.30 6.33
CA LEU A 60 -0.36 -14.44 7.10
C LEU A 60 -1.58 -14.03 6.27
N TYR A 61 -1.39 -13.86 4.97
CA TYR A 61 -2.45 -13.41 4.07
C TYR A 61 -2.23 -13.96 2.66
N ASP A 62 -3.34 -14.17 1.95
CA ASP A 62 -3.37 -14.57 0.55
C ASP A 62 -4.26 -13.57 -0.23
N GLY A 63 -3.67 -12.76 -1.07
CA GLY A 63 -4.36 -11.75 -1.86
C GLY A 63 -3.50 -10.52 -2.13
N GLU A 64 -4.12 -9.47 -2.67
CA GLU A 64 -3.46 -8.19 -2.88
C GLU A 64 -3.44 -7.37 -1.58
N SER A 65 -2.31 -6.74 -1.31
CA SER A 65 -2.08 -5.99 -0.08
C SER A 65 -1.07 -4.85 -0.31
N VAL A 66 -1.11 -3.86 0.56
CA VAL A 66 -0.06 -2.83 0.66
C VAL A 66 0.66 -3.00 1.99
N GLY A 67 1.96 -3.25 1.92
CA GLY A 67 2.84 -3.28 3.08
C GLY A 67 3.26 -1.87 3.50
N ILE A 68 3.22 -1.58 4.79
CA ILE A 68 3.60 -0.29 5.37
C ILE A 68 4.54 -0.54 6.54
N GLY A 69 5.68 0.13 6.55
CA GLY A 69 6.64 0.02 7.65
C GLY A 69 6.05 0.43 8.99
N ARG A 70 6.08 -0.47 9.96
CA ARG A 70 5.77 -0.20 11.35
C ARG A 70 6.93 0.44 12.08
N LYS A 71 8.16 -0.04 11.82
CA LYS A 71 9.38 0.42 12.46
C LYS A 71 10.55 0.37 11.49
N GLY A 72 11.37 1.41 11.48
CA GLY A 72 12.50 1.54 10.57
C GLY A 72 12.12 2.34 9.32
N THR A 73 12.06 1.72 8.16
CA THR A 73 11.65 2.37 6.91
C THR A 73 10.13 2.47 6.84
N ILE A 74 9.56 3.60 7.23
CA ILE A 74 8.11 3.84 7.29
C ILE A 74 7.54 4.52 6.05
N ASP A 75 8.39 5.04 5.17
CA ASP A 75 8.03 5.89 4.02
C ASP A 75 8.16 5.20 2.66
N LYS A 76 8.30 3.89 2.64
CA LYS A 76 8.40 3.08 1.43
C LYS A 76 7.38 1.96 1.45
N PRO A 77 6.10 2.23 1.13
CA PRO A 77 5.10 1.18 1.00
C PRO A 77 5.48 0.22 -0.13
N ILE A 78 5.12 -1.05 0.04
CA ILE A 78 5.36 -2.11 -0.95
C ILE A 78 4.05 -2.77 -1.36
N PHE A 79 3.93 -3.19 -2.62
CA PHE A 79 2.77 -3.93 -3.09
C PHE A 79 3.03 -5.43 -2.98
N LEU A 80 2.11 -6.15 -2.35
CA LEU A 80 2.20 -7.59 -2.09
C LEU A 80 1.05 -8.31 -2.75
N THR A 81 1.30 -9.50 -3.29
CA THR A 81 0.30 -10.34 -3.95
C THR A 81 0.48 -11.81 -3.62
N GLY A 82 -0.62 -12.58 -3.68
CA GLY A 82 -0.60 -14.01 -3.39
C GLY A 82 -0.37 -14.29 -1.90
N LYS A 83 0.14 -15.47 -1.60
CA LYS A 83 0.48 -15.85 -0.23
C LYS A 83 1.79 -15.21 0.20
N PHE A 84 1.77 -14.57 1.36
CA PHE A 84 2.97 -13.95 1.92
C PHE A 84 2.94 -13.92 3.45
N TRP A 85 4.11 -13.70 4.02
CA TRP A 85 4.33 -13.41 5.43
C TRP A 85 4.99 -12.03 5.56
N THR A 86 4.60 -11.24 6.56
CA THR A 86 5.30 -10.00 6.92
C THR A 86 5.87 -10.12 8.33
N VAL A 87 7.09 -9.62 8.52
CA VAL A 87 7.70 -9.57 9.85
C VAL A 87 7.03 -8.50 10.73
N ASP A 88 7.27 -8.53 12.03
CA ASP A 88 6.68 -7.64 13.03
C ASP A 88 6.93 -6.14 12.81
N THR A 89 7.95 -5.78 12.01
CA THR A 89 8.24 -4.39 11.62
C THR A 89 7.53 -3.92 10.35
N LEU A 90 6.73 -4.79 9.71
CA LEU A 90 5.97 -4.48 8.49
C LEU A 90 4.49 -4.81 8.68
N PHE A 91 3.63 -3.81 8.63
CA PHE A 91 2.19 -4.01 8.51
C PHE A 91 1.81 -4.47 7.10
N TYR A 92 0.68 -5.15 6.97
CA TYR A 92 0.02 -5.43 5.69
C TYR A 92 -1.43 -4.95 5.75
N THR A 93 -2.08 -4.82 4.60
CA THR A 93 -3.47 -4.35 4.51
C THR A 93 -4.36 -5.43 3.92
N HIS A 94 -5.61 -5.49 4.38
CA HIS A 94 -6.60 -6.46 3.91
C HIS A 94 -8.03 -5.92 4.07
N SER A 95 -9.04 -6.72 3.70
CA SER A 95 -10.46 -6.38 3.87
C SER A 95 -10.82 -5.03 3.25
N PHE A 96 -10.41 -4.84 1.99
CA PHE A 96 -10.69 -3.63 1.24
C PHE A 96 -12.19 -3.45 0.98
N LYS A 97 -12.75 -2.29 1.33
CA LYS A 97 -14.16 -1.92 1.17
C LYS A 97 -14.28 -0.82 0.12
N ASN A 98 -14.93 -1.11 -0.99
CA ASN A 98 -15.06 -0.16 -2.13
C ASN A 98 -13.75 0.52 -2.52
N SER A 99 -12.64 -0.16 -2.31
CA SER A 99 -11.30 0.32 -2.59
C SER A 99 -10.48 -0.74 -3.31
N VAL A 100 -9.66 -0.30 -4.24
CA VAL A 100 -8.83 -1.15 -5.10
C VAL A 100 -7.41 -1.15 -4.55
N PRO A 101 -6.84 -2.31 -4.15
CA PRO A 101 -5.53 -2.37 -3.51
C PRO A 101 -4.43 -1.65 -4.29
N LYS A 102 -4.37 -1.81 -5.60
CA LYS A 102 -3.37 -1.16 -6.45
C LYS A 102 -3.54 0.36 -6.52
N PHE A 103 -4.79 0.86 -6.51
CA PHE A 103 -5.05 2.28 -6.39
C PHE A 103 -4.61 2.81 -5.01
N ILE A 104 -4.93 2.10 -3.94
CA ILE A 104 -4.49 2.46 -2.57
C ILE A 104 -2.97 2.48 -2.47
N TYR A 105 -2.28 1.54 -3.10
CA TYR A 105 -0.82 1.56 -3.17
C TYR A 105 -0.29 2.87 -3.78
N SER A 106 -0.88 3.32 -4.88
CA SER A 106 -0.48 4.60 -5.51
C SER A 106 -0.74 5.81 -4.60
N ILE A 107 -1.82 5.80 -3.82
CA ILE A 107 -2.08 6.83 -2.81
C ILE A 107 -1.03 6.77 -1.70
N PHE A 108 -0.71 5.58 -1.19
CA PHE A 108 0.25 5.41 -0.10
C PHE A 108 1.67 5.84 -0.47
N GLN A 109 2.08 5.68 -1.73
CA GLN A 109 3.34 6.21 -2.24
C GLN A 109 3.43 7.74 -2.19
N ARG A 110 2.30 8.45 -2.13
CA ARG A 110 2.23 9.91 -2.09
C ARG A 110 2.07 10.48 -0.68
N ILE A 111 1.74 9.67 0.30
CA ILE A 111 1.62 10.11 1.69
C ILE A 111 3.02 10.43 2.23
N ASN A 112 3.16 11.60 2.84
CA ASN A 112 4.37 11.92 3.61
C ASN A 112 4.32 11.23 4.98
N TRP A 113 4.65 9.95 5.02
CA TRP A 113 4.60 9.11 6.22
C TRP A 113 5.44 9.66 7.38
N LYS A 114 6.50 10.40 7.08
CA LYS A 114 7.38 10.99 8.12
C LYS A 114 6.66 12.00 9.00
N LEU A 115 5.60 12.64 8.49
CA LEU A 115 4.76 13.53 9.30
C LEU A 115 3.97 12.79 10.39
N TYR A 116 3.79 11.48 10.24
CA TYR A 116 3.06 10.63 11.17
C TYR A 116 3.96 9.80 12.08
N ASN A 117 5.27 10.00 12.00
CA ASN A 117 6.23 9.30 12.85
C ASN A 117 5.99 9.59 14.32
N GLU A 118 5.88 8.53 15.12
CA GLU A 118 5.54 8.58 16.55
C GLU A 118 6.77 8.45 17.47
N ALA A 119 7.97 8.24 16.91
CA ALA A 119 9.18 8.01 17.69
C ALA A 119 10.26 9.06 17.42
N SER A 120 11.00 9.43 18.45
CA SER A 120 12.17 10.31 18.35
C SER A 120 13.43 9.60 17.87
N GLY A 121 13.51 8.29 18.02
CA GLY A 121 14.62 7.44 17.58
C GLY A 121 14.33 6.78 16.24
N VAL A 122 14.28 5.44 16.23
CA VAL A 122 13.93 4.68 15.03
C VAL A 122 12.50 5.00 14.63
N PRO A 123 12.24 5.49 13.40
CA PRO A 123 10.90 5.86 12.96
C PRO A 123 9.90 4.74 13.18
N SER A 124 8.69 5.09 13.63
CA SER A 124 7.64 4.12 13.88
C SER A 124 6.24 4.69 13.61
N LEU A 125 5.32 3.79 13.24
CA LEU A 125 3.90 4.07 13.04
C LEU A 125 3.07 3.05 13.84
N SER A 126 1.92 3.49 14.34
CA SER A 126 0.88 2.59 14.88
C SER A 126 -0.24 2.38 13.87
N LYS A 127 -0.99 1.28 14.02
CA LYS A 127 -2.23 1.05 13.26
C LYS A 127 -3.20 2.20 13.42
N SER A 128 -3.42 2.64 14.66
CA SER A 128 -4.34 3.74 14.99
C SER A 128 -3.98 5.02 14.25
N THR A 129 -2.71 5.35 14.13
CA THR A 129 -2.26 6.53 13.36
C THR A 129 -2.53 6.35 11.89
N ILE A 130 -2.19 5.20 11.30
CA ILE A 130 -2.46 4.90 9.89
C ILE A 130 -3.95 4.98 9.58
N GLU A 131 -4.78 4.32 10.39
CA GLU A 131 -6.23 4.25 10.20
C GLU A 131 -6.93 5.61 10.27
N LYS A 132 -6.37 6.58 10.98
CA LYS A 132 -6.89 7.95 11.12
C LYS A 132 -6.44 8.89 10.00
N ILE A 133 -5.53 8.49 9.12
CA ILE A 133 -5.11 9.33 8.00
C ILE A 133 -6.27 9.49 7.04
N LYS A 134 -6.56 10.75 6.71
CA LYS A 134 -7.57 11.12 5.72
C LYS A 134 -6.98 11.05 4.32
N ILE A 135 -7.67 10.37 3.44
CA ILE A 135 -7.37 10.31 2.01
C ILE A 135 -8.61 10.62 1.19
N PHE A 136 -8.42 10.96 -0.06
CA PHE A 136 -9.52 11.21 -1.00
C PHE A 136 -9.54 10.09 -2.03
N ILE A 137 -10.72 9.51 -2.22
CA ILE A 137 -10.90 8.40 -3.16
C ILE A 137 -12.11 8.64 -4.08
N PRO A 138 -11.99 8.29 -5.37
CA PRO A 138 -13.11 8.29 -6.30
C PRO A 138 -13.97 7.04 -6.14
N SER A 139 -14.99 6.91 -7.01
CA SER A 139 -15.73 5.67 -7.15
C SER A 139 -14.81 4.49 -7.45
N LYS A 140 -15.21 3.28 -7.08
CA LYS A 140 -14.42 2.07 -7.32
C LYS A 140 -14.06 1.90 -8.80
N HIS A 141 -14.99 2.19 -9.70
CA HIS A 141 -14.76 2.10 -11.14
C HIS A 141 -13.66 3.06 -11.63
N GLU A 142 -13.64 4.30 -11.12
CA GLU A 142 -12.56 5.25 -11.42
C GLU A 142 -11.22 4.80 -10.84
N GLN A 143 -11.22 4.23 -9.62
CA GLN A 143 -10.01 3.64 -9.03
C GLN A 143 -9.43 2.53 -9.91
N GLU A 144 -10.28 1.64 -10.42
CA GLU A 144 -9.87 0.55 -11.34
C GLU A 144 -9.25 1.10 -12.62
N LYS A 145 -9.85 2.13 -13.20
CA LYS A 145 -9.34 2.79 -14.40
C LYS A 145 -7.95 3.42 -14.16
N ILE A 146 -7.81 4.16 -13.06
CA ILE A 146 -6.54 4.80 -12.69
C ILE A 146 -5.48 3.74 -12.42
N ALA A 147 -5.79 2.69 -11.65
CA ALA A 147 -4.86 1.61 -11.34
C ALA A 147 -4.37 0.90 -12.61
N SER A 148 -5.28 0.55 -13.52
CA SER A 148 -4.92 -0.09 -14.80
C SER A 148 -4.02 0.79 -15.65
N PHE A 149 -4.29 2.10 -15.70
CA PHE A 149 -3.45 3.04 -16.43
C PHE A 149 -2.04 3.15 -15.85
N LEU A 150 -1.92 3.27 -14.51
CA LEU A 150 -0.61 3.32 -13.84
C LEU A 150 0.19 2.02 -14.05
N ILE A 151 -0.46 0.85 -13.95
CA ILE A 151 0.19 -0.44 -14.23
C ILE A 151 0.72 -0.47 -15.68
N SER A 152 -0.04 0.02 -16.65
CA SER A 152 0.39 0.04 -18.05
C SER A 152 1.62 0.92 -18.27
N ILE A 153 1.71 2.04 -17.55
CA ILE A 153 2.89 2.92 -17.58
C ILE A 153 4.10 2.24 -16.95
N ASP A 154 3.95 1.65 -15.77
CA ASP A 154 5.03 0.93 -15.07
C ASP A 154 5.60 -0.18 -15.95
N THR A 155 4.72 -1.00 -16.54
CA THR A 155 5.12 -2.07 -17.47
C THR A 155 5.91 -1.53 -18.66
N LYS A 156 5.49 -0.39 -19.22
CA LYS A 156 6.20 0.22 -20.36
C LYS A 156 7.57 0.77 -19.95
N ILE A 157 7.69 1.35 -18.78
CA ILE A 157 8.96 1.82 -18.22
C ILE A 157 9.92 0.63 -18.07
N GLU A 158 9.47 -0.46 -17.43
CA GLU A 158 10.28 -1.66 -17.24
C GLU A 158 10.77 -2.26 -18.57
N GLN A 159 9.90 -2.30 -19.58
CA GLN A 159 10.27 -2.79 -20.92
C GLN A 159 11.32 -1.91 -21.61
N LEU A 160 11.25 -0.60 -21.43
CA LEU A 160 12.24 0.34 -21.99
C LEU A 160 13.57 0.22 -21.27
N THR A 161 13.57 0.17 -19.93
CA THR A 161 14.80 0.00 -19.13
C THR A 161 15.55 -1.29 -19.51
N LYS A 162 14.83 -2.41 -19.64
CA LYS A 162 15.43 -3.68 -20.08
C LYS A 162 16.04 -3.64 -21.49
N LYS A 163 15.56 -2.76 -22.37
CA LYS A 163 16.11 -2.59 -23.71
C LYS A 163 17.40 -1.76 -23.73
N GLU A 164 17.56 -0.86 -22.76
CA GLU A 164 18.76 -0.03 -22.64
C GLU A 164 19.93 -0.79 -22.00
N GLU A 165 19.65 -1.89 -21.28
CA GLU A 165 20.65 -2.76 -20.64
C GLU A 165 21.21 -3.86 -21.61
N LEU A 166 20.69 -3.98 -22.84
CA LEU A 166 21.12 -4.93 -23.89
C LEU A 166 21.96 -4.24 -24.95
#